data_93f1f8ef735ec19ae349630ed8c39029
#
_entry.id   93f1f8ef735ec19ae349630ed8c39029
#
_cell.length_a   1.000
_cell.length_b   1.000
_cell.length_c   1.000
_cell.angle_alpha   90.00
_cell.angle_beta   90.00
_cell.angle_gamma   90.00
#
_symmetry.space_group_name_H-M   'P 1'
#
loop_
_entity.id
_entity.type
_entity.pdbx_description
1 polymer ?
#
loop_
_entity_poly.entity_id
_entity_poly.type
_entity_poly.pdbx_seq_one_letter_code
_entity_poly.pdbx_strand_id
1 'polypeptide(L)' 'MKLHYYPETDSLYIDLAERPSADSREIADSLVVDFDAEGRVVGIDIQHA' A
#
# COMPACT_ATOMS: atom_id res chain seq x y z
N MET A 1 10.21 1.22 7.32
CA MET A 1 8.83 1.66 7.17
C MET A 1 8.79 3.15 6.87
N LYS A 2 8.07 3.53 5.85
CA LYS A 2 7.93 4.93 5.46
C LYS A 2 6.46 5.25 5.23
N LEU A 3 6.06 6.46 5.56
CA LEU A 3 4.71 6.92 5.34
C LEU A 3 4.73 8.05 4.30
N HIS A 4 3.83 7.93 3.32
CA HIS A 4 3.70 8.93 2.26
C HIS A 4 2.24 9.38 2.20
N TYR A 5 2.00 10.63 2.51
CA TYR A 5 0.66 11.18 2.44
C TYR A 5 0.52 12.05 1.20
N TYR A 6 -0.56 11.85 0.46
CA TYR A 6 -0.87 12.58 -0.76
C TYR A 6 -2.13 13.40 -0.53
N PRO A 7 -1.99 14.69 -0.19
CA PRO A 7 -3.16 15.52 0.12
C PRO A 7 -4.08 15.73 -1.07
N GLU A 8 -3.55 15.63 -2.28
CA GLU A 8 -4.35 15.85 -3.48
C GLU A 8 -5.45 14.81 -3.65
N THR A 9 -5.19 13.59 -3.23
CA THR A 9 -6.14 12.48 -3.33
C THR A 9 -6.60 12.00 -1.97
N ASP A 10 -6.11 12.62 -0.90
CA ASP A 10 -6.36 12.20 0.47
C ASP A 10 -6.00 10.73 0.67
N SER A 11 -4.81 10.36 0.17
CA SER A 11 -4.32 8.98 0.21
C SER A 11 -3.10 8.88 1.10
N LEU A 12 -2.98 7.75 1.78
CA LEU A 12 -1.82 7.44 2.61
C LEU A 12 -1.23 6.12 2.14
N TYR A 13 0.05 6.12 1.82
CA TYR A 13 0.77 4.91 1.46
C TYR A 13 1.76 4.56 2.56
N ILE A 14 1.69 3.33 3.05
CA ILE A 14 2.60 2.83 4.08
C ILE A 14 3.56 1.86 3.41
N ASP A 15 4.83 2.23 3.34
CA ASP A 15 5.88 1.41 2.75
C ASP A 15 6.50 0.57 3.85
N LEU A 16 6.20 -0.72 3.87
CA LEU A 16 6.63 -1.62 4.94
C LEU A 16 7.97 -2.30 4.64
N ALA A 17 8.32 -2.47 3.37
CA ALA A 17 9.55 -3.14 2.99
C ALA A 17 10.07 -2.58 1.69
N GLU A 18 11.39 -2.66 1.49
CA GLU A 18 12.04 -2.15 0.30
C GLU A 18 12.07 -3.16 -0.84
N ARG A 19 11.08 -4.03 -0.90
CA ARG A 19 10.97 -5.00 -1.97
C ARG A 19 9.96 -4.54 -2.99
N PRO A 20 10.14 -4.90 -4.27
CA PRO A 20 9.17 -4.52 -5.29
C PRO A 20 7.85 -5.25 -5.09
N SER A 21 6.77 -4.55 -5.41
CA SER A 21 5.44 -5.13 -5.39
C SER A 21 5.26 -6.03 -6.61
N ALA A 22 4.84 -7.27 -6.38
CA ALA A 22 4.55 -8.21 -7.45
C ALA A 22 3.05 -8.39 -7.67
N ASP A 23 2.24 -8.10 -6.66
CA ASP A 23 0.80 -8.26 -6.74
C ASP A 23 0.15 -7.25 -5.81
N SER A 24 -1.06 -6.83 -6.16
CA SER A 24 -1.83 -5.90 -5.35
C SER A 24 -3.26 -6.40 -5.25
N ARG A 25 -3.85 -6.30 -4.07
CA ARG A 25 -5.23 -6.72 -3.85
C ARG A 25 -6.00 -5.67 -3.10
N GLU A 26 -7.20 -5.40 -3.57
CA GLU A 26 -8.14 -4.55 -2.86
C GLU A 26 -8.86 -5.40 -1.82
N ILE A 27 -8.51 -5.19 -0.55
CA ILE A 27 -9.05 -5.99 0.55
C ILE A 27 -10.39 -5.45 1.01
N ALA A 28 -10.53 -4.14 0.96
CA ALA A 28 -11.75 -3.44 1.34
C ALA A 28 -11.89 -2.22 0.47
N ASP A 29 -13.03 -1.58 0.52
CA ASP A 29 -13.24 -0.34 -0.21
C ASP A 29 -12.18 0.68 0.23
N SER A 30 -11.47 1.23 -0.73
CA SER A 30 -10.41 2.22 -0.50
C SER A 30 -9.18 1.68 0.25
N LEU A 31 -8.99 0.37 0.29
CA LEU A 31 -7.83 -0.24 0.96
C LEU A 31 -7.20 -1.27 0.04
N VAL A 32 -5.98 -0.97 -0.43
CA VAL A 32 -5.23 -1.86 -1.30
C VAL A 32 -3.94 -2.27 -0.60
N VAL A 33 -3.64 -3.56 -0.63
CA VAL A 33 -2.41 -4.10 -0.04
C VAL A 33 -1.53 -4.67 -1.14
N ASP A 34 -0.26 -4.29 -1.12
CA ASP A 34 0.73 -4.77 -2.07
C ASP A 34 1.53 -5.92 -1.46
N PHE A 35 1.73 -6.96 -2.25
CA PHE A 35 2.48 -8.15 -1.85
C PHE A 35 3.69 -8.34 -2.75
N ASP A 36 4.75 -8.93 -2.19
CA ASP A 36 5.93 -9.29 -2.99
C ASP A 36 5.69 -10.64 -3.69
N ALA A 37 6.72 -11.11 -4.38
CA ALA A 37 6.62 -12.38 -5.12
C ALA A 37 6.40 -13.58 -4.22
N GLU A 38 6.70 -13.46 -2.95
CA GLU A 38 6.53 -14.53 -1.97
C GLU A 38 5.23 -14.42 -1.19
N GLY A 39 4.41 -13.44 -1.51
CA GLY A 39 3.13 -13.23 -0.85
C GLY A 39 3.21 -12.47 0.46
N ARG A 40 4.32 -11.79 0.73
CA ARG A 40 4.47 -10.97 1.92
C ARG A 40 4.03 -9.55 1.65
N VAL A 41 3.45 -8.89 2.66
CA VAL A 41 2.98 -7.53 2.53
C VAL A 41 4.19 -6.59 2.45
N VAL A 42 4.24 -5.76 1.41
CA VAL A 42 5.30 -4.78 1.25
C VAL A 42 4.79 -3.35 1.32
N GLY A 43 3.49 -3.13 1.17
CA GLY A 43 2.92 -1.80 1.25
C GLY A 43 1.42 -1.83 1.41
N ILE A 44 0.87 -0.74 1.92
CA ILE A 44 -0.57 -0.58 2.10
C ILE A 44 -0.95 0.80 1.58
N ASP A 45 -1.95 0.85 0.70
CA ASP A 45 -2.47 2.09 0.15
C ASP A 45 -3.87 2.31 0.71
N ILE A 46 -4.02 3.37 1.48
CA ILE A 46 -5.30 3.74 2.08
C ILE A 46 -5.79 4.99 1.38
N GLN A 47 -6.94 4.90 0.74
CA GLN A 47 -7.54 6.04 0.04
C GLN A 47 -8.60 6.66 0.95
N HIS A 48 -8.73 7.96 0.89
CA HIS A 48 -9.68 8.71 1.72
C HIS A 48 -9.37 8.55 3.21
N ALA A 49 -8.10 8.71 3.53
CA ALA A 49 -7.62 8.55 4.91
C ALA A 49 -8.10 9.69 5.83
#